data_64b09d07060e0150e723fbe5b90a548e
#
_entry.id   64b09d07060e0150e723fbe5b90a548e
#
_cell.length_a   1.000
_cell.length_b   1.000
_cell.length_c   1.000
_cell.angle_alpha   90.00
_cell.angle_beta   90.00
_cell.angle_gamma   90.00
#
_symmetry.space_group_name_H-M   'P 1'
#
loop_
_entity.id
_entity.type
_entity.pdbx_description
1 polymer ?
#
loop_
_entity_poly.entity_id
_entity_poly.type
_entity_poly.pdbx_seq_one_letter_code
_entity_poly.pdbx_strand_id
1 'polypeptide(L)'
;MRPTLSPAFAPDGMSAPSGHDPERFAGIQRDYSAEDVARLSGSFRVRHTLAEMGAQRLWHLLKTEPFVPTLGALTGNQAMQQVKAGLKAIYLSGWQVAADANLAGEMYPDQSLYPVNSVPSVVKRINGALRRADQIARSEGDVSTYWMAPIVADAEAGFGGALNAFELMKAMIEAGAAGVHFEDQLASEKKCGHLGGKVLVPISQHIRTLNAARLAADVEGVPTVLLCRTDSHAAQLLTTDVDERDRPFLTGERTAEGFFRIRPGLGVEYAIARSLAYAPYADLLWWETSEPNLEEAERFANAIQKRFPGKMLAYNCSPSFNWQKKLSPEKIAEFQRAIGSMGYKFQFVTLAGFHSLNYSMFQLARGYQERGMAAYSELQQAEFAAESEGYTATRHQREVGTGYFDAVAMAISAGKASTTAMAGSTETAQFHDGEERVTEDDRYDHGIDHAHDWARNAVTANA
;
A
#
# COMPACT_ATOMS: atom_id res chain seq x y z
N MET A 1 12.01 32.49 -18.09
CA MET A 1 10.60 32.09 -17.93
C MET A 1 10.59 30.59 -17.65
N ARG A 2 10.02 30.13 -16.55
CA ARG A 2 9.89 28.69 -16.24
C ARG A 2 8.67 28.17 -17.02
N PRO A 3 8.77 27.03 -17.70
CA PRO A 3 7.61 26.42 -18.32
C PRO A 3 6.65 25.93 -17.23
N THR A 4 5.48 26.49 -17.18
CA THR A 4 4.35 25.96 -16.40
C THR A 4 3.89 24.69 -17.11
N LEU A 5 4.08 23.53 -16.46
CA LEU A 5 3.46 22.30 -16.90
C LEU A 5 1.94 22.51 -16.95
N SER A 6 1.39 22.36 -18.12
CA SER A 6 -0.05 22.50 -18.38
C SER A 6 -0.84 21.47 -17.57
N PRO A 7 -1.99 21.83 -16.97
CA PRO A 7 -2.82 20.90 -16.17
C PRO A 7 -3.65 19.90 -17.01
N ALA A 8 -3.25 19.60 -18.24
CA ALA A 8 -4.08 18.94 -19.24
C ALA A 8 -3.96 17.42 -19.33
N PHE A 9 -3.68 16.68 -18.24
CA PHE A 9 -3.59 15.22 -18.30
C PHE A 9 -4.26 14.49 -17.11
N ALA A 10 -5.46 14.92 -16.76
CA ALA A 10 -6.36 14.08 -15.97
C ALA A 10 -7.56 13.69 -16.88
N PRO A 11 -8.03 12.42 -16.87
CA PRO A 11 -9.30 12.08 -17.49
C PRO A 11 -10.41 12.99 -16.94
N ASP A 12 -11.34 13.40 -17.78
CA ASP A 12 -12.48 14.23 -17.37
C ASP A 12 -13.16 13.60 -16.15
N GLY A 13 -13.16 14.32 -15.02
CA GLY A 13 -13.64 13.85 -13.72
C GLY A 13 -12.56 13.49 -12.69
N MET A 14 -11.28 13.41 -13.06
CA MET A 14 -10.16 13.18 -12.16
C MET A 14 -9.12 14.31 -12.24
N SER A 15 -9.53 15.54 -11.98
CA SER A 15 -8.56 16.62 -11.73
C SER A 15 -7.70 16.20 -10.53
N ALA A 16 -6.38 16.20 -10.70
CA ALA A 16 -5.47 16.14 -9.57
C ALA A 16 -5.94 17.21 -8.58
N PRO A 17 -6.05 16.91 -7.27
CA PRO A 17 -6.47 17.91 -6.30
C PRO A 17 -5.49 19.07 -6.37
N SER A 18 -5.92 20.15 -7.00
CA SER A 18 -5.18 21.41 -7.05
C SER A 18 -5.34 22.09 -5.70
N GLY A 19 -4.36 21.96 -4.84
CA GLY A 19 -4.31 22.67 -3.58
C GLY A 19 -4.08 21.75 -2.39
N HIS A 20 -3.23 22.16 -1.46
CA HIS A 20 -3.15 21.58 -0.14
C HIS A 20 -4.52 21.76 0.52
N ASP A 21 -5.16 20.66 0.94
CA ASP A 21 -6.32 20.72 1.83
C ASP A 21 -5.88 21.51 3.07
N PRO A 22 -6.42 22.70 3.33
CA PRO A 22 -6.00 23.52 4.46
C PRO A 22 -6.28 22.84 5.82
N GLU A 23 -7.18 21.87 5.84
CA GLU A 23 -7.52 21.08 7.02
C GLU A 23 -6.72 19.77 7.12
N ARG A 24 -5.81 19.49 6.17
CA ARG A 24 -5.07 18.19 6.11
C ARG A 24 -4.43 17.81 7.44
N PHE A 25 -3.96 18.77 8.20
CA PHE A 25 -3.29 18.56 9.47
C PHE A 25 -4.07 19.13 10.68
N ALA A 26 -5.36 19.42 10.49
CA ALA A 26 -6.19 19.90 11.60
C ALA A 26 -6.19 18.87 12.75
N GLY A 27 -5.87 19.31 13.95
CA GLY A 27 -5.79 18.46 15.15
C GLY A 27 -4.57 17.53 15.22
N ILE A 28 -3.59 17.67 14.31
CA ILE A 28 -2.30 16.95 14.38
C ILE A 28 -1.30 17.77 15.17
N GLN A 29 -0.82 17.22 16.27
CA GLN A 29 0.22 17.79 17.12
C GLN A 29 1.61 17.45 16.60
N ARG A 30 2.53 18.40 16.76
CA ARG A 30 3.96 18.27 16.53
C ARG A 30 4.70 18.78 17.76
N ASP A 31 5.59 17.95 18.32
CA ASP A 31 6.40 18.36 19.48
C ASP A 31 7.74 19.02 19.05
N TYR A 32 7.75 19.58 17.84
CA TYR A 32 8.86 20.32 17.23
C TYR A 32 8.31 21.55 16.50
N SER A 33 9.18 22.53 16.26
CA SER A 33 8.80 23.80 15.63
C SER A 33 8.99 23.79 14.11
N ALA A 34 8.41 24.78 13.42
CA ALA A 34 8.64 25.01 11.99
C ALA A 34 10.12 25.37 11.70
N GLU A 35 10.79 26.03 12.64
CA GLU A 35 12.20 26.36 12.57
C GLU A 35 13.08 25.09 12.63
N ASP A 36 12.69 24.10 13.43
CA ASP A 36 13.36 22.79 13.44
C ASP A 36 13.24 22.10 12.09
N VAL A 37 12.05 22.10 11.49
CA VAL A 37 11.84 21.53 10.14
C VAL A 37 12.72 22.26 9.12
N ALA A 38 12.70 23.59 9.11
CA ALA A 38 13.50 24.39 8.17
C ALA A 38 15.00 24.12 8.33
N ARG A 39 15.49 24.04 9.58
CA ARG A 39 16.89 23.76 9.90
C ARG A 39 17.33 22.35 9.47
N LEU A 40 16.43 21.37 9.56
CA LEU A 40 16.73 19.96 9.28
C LEU A 40 16.50 19.58 7.81
N SER A 41 15.79 20.39 7.02
CA SER A 41 15.50 20.12 5.59
C SER A 41 16.70 20.35 4.65
N GLY A 42 17.84 20.87 5.14
CA GLY A 42 19.00 21.17 4.31
C GLY A 42 18.80 22.41 3.42
N SER A 43 19.70 22.61 2.45
CA SER A 43 19.73 23.79 1.57
C SER A 43 18.82 23.67 0.33
N PHE A 44 18.38 22.48 -0.01
CA PHE A 44 17.45 22.21 -1.11
C PHE A 44 16.53 21.06 -0.76
N ARG A 45 15.39 20.98 -1.45
CA ARG A 45 14.40 19.91 -1.26
C ARG A 45 14.34 19.02 -2.49
N VAL A 46 14.48 17.71 -2.29
CA VAL A 46 14.20 16.71 -3.32
C VAL A 46 12.67 16.61 -3.49
N ARG A 47 12.18 16.46 -4.73
CA ARG A 47 10.76 16.24 -4.97
C ARG A 47 10.46 14.74 -5.05
N HIS A 48 9.59 14.29 -4.18
CA HIS A 48 9.12 12.90 -4.14
C HIS A 48 7.72 12.81 -4.78
N THR A 49 7.66 13.03 -6.10
CA THR A 49 6.39 13.18 -6.84
C THR A 49 5.40 12.04 -6.60
N LEU A 50 5.87 10.78 -6.59
CA LEU A 50 4.98 9.63 -6.36
C LEU A 50 4.40 9.61 -4.96
N ALA A 51 5.22 9.90 -3.94
CA ALA A 51 4.77 9.96 -2.56
C ALA A 51 3.80 11.12 -2.33
N GLU A 52 4.09 12.30 -2.89
CA GLU A 52 3.25 13.49 -2.78
C GLU A 52 1.87 13.24 -3.43
N MET A 53 1.84 12.80 -4.70
CA MET A 53 0.61 12.47 -5.40
C MET A 53 -0.18 11.37 -4.69
N GLY A 54 0.52 10.32 -4.27
CA GLY A 54 -0.06 9.19 -3.56
C GLY A 54 -0.69 9.61 -2.23
N ALA A 55 0.01 10.41 -1.41
CA ALA A 55 -0.48 10.89 -0.13
C ALA A 55 -1.73 11.79 -0.29
N GLN A 56 -1.73 12.70 -1.26
CA GLN A 56 -2.87 13.53 -1.59
C GLN A 56 -4.06 12.68 -2.07
N ARG A 57 -3.81 11.71 -2.96
CA ARG A 57 -4.84 10.79 -3.46
C ARG A 57 -5.42 9.93 -2.34
N LEU A 58 -4.57 9.37 -1.47
CA LEU A 58 -5.01 8.57 -0.32
C LEU A 58 -5.90 9.39 0.61
N TRP A 59 -5.46 10.60 0.95
CA TRP A 59 -6.25 11.50 1.80
C TRP A 59 -7.60 11.82 1.20
N HIS A 60 -7.65 12.13 -0.09
CA HIS A 60 -8.90 12.36 -0.80
C HIS A 60 -9.83 11.15 -0.73
N LEU A 61 -9.33 9.95 -1.02
CA LEU A 61 -10.12 8.72 -0.92
C LEU A 61 -10.68 8.50 0.49
N LEU A 62 -9.85 8.68 1.53
CA LEU A 62 -10.27 8.52 2.92
C LEU A 62 -11.38 9.51 3.32
N LYS A 63 -11.42 10.71 2.72
CA LYS A 63 -12.45 11.72 3.00
C LYS A 63 -13.73 11.50 2.19
N THR A 64 -13.64 11.00 0.97
CA THR A 64 -14.77 10.96 0.02
C THR A 64 -15.42 9.59 -0.10
N GLU A 65 -14.66 8.49 0.06
CA GLU A 65 -15.24 7.16 -0.02
C GLU A 65 -15.90 6.75 1.32
N PRO A 66 -16.92 5.90 1.29
CA PRO A 66 -17.45 5.30 2.53
C PRO A 66 -16.35 4.63 3.34
N PHE A 67 -15.51 3.85 2.70
CA PHE A 67 -14.25 3.29 3.17
C PHE A 67 -13.39 2.92 1.95
N VAL A 68 -12.09 2.74 2.17
CA VAL A 68 -11.11 2.35 1.15
C VAL A 68 -10.71 0.90 1.40
N PRO A 69 -11.26 -0.07 0.65
CA PRO A 69 -10.86 -1.47 0.76
C PRO A 69 -9.54 -1.70 0.02
N THR A 70 -8.64 -2.46 0.63
CA THR A 70 -7.33 -2.79 0.03
C THR A 70 -6.93 -4.23 0.30
N LEU A 71 -6.09 -4.75 -0.56
CA LEU A 71 -5.48 -6.07 -0.41
C LEU A 71 -3.97 -5.95 -0.33
N GLY A 72 -3.35 -6.80 0.46
CA GLY A 72 -1.90 -6.91 0.52
C GLY A 72 -1.34 -7.38 -0.83
N ALA A 73 -0.55 -6.55 -1.50
CA ALA A 73 0.20 -6.94 -2.70
C ALA A 73 1.61 -7.39 -2.30
N LEU A 74 2.11 -8.47 -2.92
CA LEU A 74 3.47 -8.97 -2.75
C LEU A 74 4.37 -8.59 -3.92
N THR A 75 3.79 -8.42 -5.12
CA THR A 75 4.49 -8.11 -6.35
C THR A 75 3.86 -6.94 -7.09
N GLY A 76 4.63 -6.30 -7.99
CA GLY A 76 4.10 -5.26 -8.85
C GLY A 76 2.98 -5.74 -9.78
N ASN A 77 3.07 -6.98 -10.28
CA ASN A 77 2.01 -7.55 -11.11
C ASN A 77 0.71 -7.78 -10.34
N GLN A 78 0.79 -8.25 -9.09
CA GLN A 78 -0.41 -8.32 -8.24
C GLN A 78 -1.06 -6.95 -8.03
N ALA A 79 -0.25 -5.92 -7.80
CA ALA A 79 -0.75 -4.55 -7.66
C ALA A 79 -1.42 -4.04 -8.95
N MET A 80 -0.86 -4.34 -10.12
CA MET A 80 -1.48 -4.02 -11.42
C MET A 80 -2.85 -4.69 -11.55
N GLN A 81 -2.97 -5.99 -11.20
CA GLN A 81 -4.25 -6.68 -11.24
C GLN A 81 -5.27 -6.12 -10.24
N GLN A 82 -4.83 -5.71 -9.04
CA GLN A 82 -5.71 -5.04 -8.08
C GLN A 82 -6.28 -3.74 -8.64
N VAL A 83 -5.46 -2.93 -9.31
CA VAL A 83 -5.90 -1.68 -9.95
C VAL A 83 -6.86 -1.97 -11.12
N LYS A 84 -6.55 -2.93 -11.99
CA LYS A 84 -7.44 -3.35 -13.08
C LYS A 84 -8.80 -3.84 -12.56
N ALA A 85 -8.80 -4.58 -11.46
CA ALA A 85 -10.02 -5.04 -10.79
C ALA A 85 -10.79 -3.93 -10.06
N GLY A 86 -10.32 -2.68 -10.10
CA GLY A 86 -11.01 -1.51 -9.55
C GLY A 86 -10.66 -1.12 -8.14
N LEU A 87 -9.67 -1.73 -7.49
CA LEU A 87 -9.18 -1.27 -6.19
C LEU A 87 -8.43 0.06 -6.34
N LYS A 88 -8.75 1.01 -5.46
CA LYS A 88 -8.27 2.40 -5.56
C LYS A 88 -6.99 2.65 -4.76
N ALA A 89 -6.57 1.72 -3.90
CA ALA A 89 -5.38 1.79 -3.07
C ALA A 89 -4.82 0.40 -2.82
N ILE A 90 -3.56 0.33 -2.38
CA ILE A 90 -2.81 -0.91 -2.17
C ILE A 90 -2.28 -0.92 -0.74
N TYR A 91 -2.33 -2.08 -0.09
CA TYR A 91 -1.63 -2.32 1.17
C TYR A 91 -0.35 -3.11 0.92
N LEU A 92 0.73 -2.74 1.60
CA LEU A 92 1.99 -3.48 1.59
C LEU A 92 2.33 -3.98 2.99
N SER A 93 2.22 -5.28 3.17
CA SER A 93 2.41 -5.98 4.44
C SER A 93 3.87 -6.30 4.70
N GLY A 94 4.39 -5.93 5.89
CA GLY A 94 5.69 -6.36 6.37
C GLY A 94 5.77 -7.88 6.54
N TRP A 95 4.70 -8.53 6.96
CA TRP A 95 4.61 -9.99 7.02
C TRP A 95 4.89 -10.65 5.67
N GLN A 96 4.28 -10.15 4.58
CA GLN A 96 4.51 -10.69 3.23
C GLN A 96 5.95 -10.43 2.77
N VAL A 97 6.52 -9.27 3.12
CA VAL A 97 7.91 -8.93 2.83
C VAL A 97 8.86 -9.86 3.59
N ALA A 98 8.61 -10.13 4.86
CA ALA A 98 9.38 -11.09 5.65
C ALA A 98 9.36 -12.49 5.01
N ALA A 99 8.19 -12.93 4.56
CA ALA A 99 7.97 -14.27 4.01
C ALA A 99 8.68 -14.49 2.67
N ASP A 100 8.63 -13.52 1.74
CA ASP A 100 9.02 -13.81 0.33
C ASP A 100 9.52 -12.60 -0.48
N ALA A 101 9.82 -11.46 0.13
CA ALA A 101 10.23 -10.28 -0.63
C ALA A 101 11.29 -9.41 0.05
N ASN A 102 11.94 -9.91 1.08
CA ASN A 102 12.97 -9.15 1.80
C ASN A 102 14.33 -9.20 1.10
N LEU A 103 15.18 -8.23 1.41
CA LEU A 103 16.49 -8.07 0.78
C LEU A 103 17.56 -9.03 1.31
N ALA A 104 17.30 -9.78 2.39
CA ALA A 104 18.19 -10.84 2.82
C ALA A 104 18.10 -12.08 1.91
N GLY A 105 16.98 -12.21 1.15
CA GLY A 105 16.76 -13.40 0.32
C GLY A 105 16.36 -14.64 1.12
N GLU A 106 15.98 -14.46 2.37
CA GLU A 106 15.58 -15.54 3.28
C GLU A 106 14.08 -15.52 3.55
N MET A 107 13.53 -16.64 3.97
CA MET A 107 12.16 -16.73 4.44
C MET A 107 12.12 -16.53 5.95
N TYR A 108 11.47 -15.45 6.40
CA TYR A 108 11.39 -15.12 7.82
C TYR A 108 9.94 -15.08 8.32
N PRO A 109 9.72 -15.41 9.62
CA PRO A 109 8.50 -15.02 10.29
C PRO A 109 8.43 -13.49 10.44
N ASP A 110 7.25 -12.97 10.72
CA ASP A 110 7.01 -11.54 10.95
C ASP A 110 7.53 -11.08 12.33
N GLN A 111 8.85 -10.96 12.44
CA GLN A 111 9.59 -10.59 13.65
C GLN A 111 10.71 -9.58 13.39
N SER A 112 10.58 -8.77 12.34
CA SER A 112 11.56 -7.75 11.94
C SER A 112 12.99 -8.28 11.77
N LEU A 113 13.14 -9.52 11.28
CA LEU A 113 14.45 -10.16 11.05
C LEU A 113 15.09 -9.73 9.73
N TYR A 114 14.32 -9.17 8.83
CA TYR A 114 14.80 -8.73 7.52
C TYR A 114 15.39 -7.31 7.56
N PRO A 115 16.24 -6.95 6.57
CA PRO A 115 16.81 -5.61 6.48
C PRO A 115 15.75 -4.50 6.40
N VAL A 116 15.95 -3.42 7.13
CA VAL A 116 15.00 -2.31 7.28
C VAL A 116 14.53 -1.69 5.95
N ASN A 117 15.39 -1.72 4.92
CA ASN A 117 15.08 -1.20 3.58
C ASN A 117 14.33 -2.19 2.67
N SER A 118 13.91 -3.34 3.19
CA SER A 118 13.17 -4.34 2.41
C SER A 118 11.78 -3.85 1.98
N VAL A 119 10.98 -3.31 2.92
CA VAL A 119 9.65 -2.75 2.59
C VAL A 119 9.77 -1.57 1.63
N PRO A 120 10.62 -0.55 1.83
CA PRO A 120 10.86 0.50 0.83
C PRO A 120 11.21 -0.04 -0.56
N SER A 121 12.03 -1.08 -0.65
CA SER A 121 12.36 -1.73 -1.92
C SER A 121 11.14 -2.29 -2.64
N VAL A 122 10.21 -2.92 -1.93
CA VAL A 122 8.97 -3.46 -2.52
C VAL A 122 8.01 -2.34 -2.91
N VAL A 123 7.89 -1.27 -2.11
CA VAL A 123 7.15 -0.05 -2.49
C VAL A 123 7.66 0.48 -3.84
N LYS A 124 8.97 0.61 -3.99
CA LYS A 124 9.60 1.07 -5.24
C LYS A 124 9.30 0.14 -6.42
N ARG A 125 9.32 -1.19 -6.21
CA ARG A 125 9.00 -2.19 -7.25
C ARG A 125 7.54 -2.09 -7.69
N ILE A 126 6.60 -1.97 -6.75
CA ILE A 126 5.17 -1.80 -7.04
C ILE A 126 4.94 -0.51 -7.82
N ASN A 127 5.45 0.61 -7.34
CA ASN A 127 5.37 1.90 -8.05
C ASN A 127 6.01 1.83 -9.45
N GLY A 128 7.11 1.09 -9.61
CA GLY A 128 7.74 0.84 -10.90
C GLY A 128 6.83 0.09 -11.88
N ALA A 129 6.11 -0.93 -11.40
CA ALA A 129 5.15 -1.68 -12.22
C ALA A 129 3.94 -0.82 -12.60
N LEU A 130 3.34 -0.11 -11.63
CA LEU A 130 2.21 0.78 -11.89
C LEU A 130 2.56 1.90 -12.88
N ARG A 131 3.75 2.51 -12.72
CA ARG A 131 4.24 3.52 -13.66
C ARG A 131 4.46 2.95 -15.06
N ARG A 132 4.97 1.71 -15.17
CA ARG A 132 5.12 1.04 -16.46
C ARG A 132 3.75 0.75 -17.09
N ALA A 133 2.79 0.30 -16.32
CA ALA A 133 1.42 0.10 -16.80
C ALA A 133 0.80 1.40 -17.33
N ASP A 134 0.99 2.53 -16.62
CA ASP A 134 0.56 3.85 -17.09
C ASP A 134 1.24 4.25 -18.42
N GLN A 135 2.55 4.01 -18.54
CA GLN A 135 3.30 4.31 -19.77
C GLN A 135 2.82 3.46 -20.96
N ILE A 136 2.55 2.16 -20.74
CA ILE A 136 2.00 1.27 -21.77
C ILE A 136 0.64 1.78 -22.22
N ALA A 137 -0.28 1.96 -21.27
CA ALA A 137 -1.63 2.45 -21.56
C ALA A 137 -1.61 3.77 -22.34
N ARG A 138 -0.80 4.74 -21.90
CA ARG A 138 -0.66 6.03 -22.57
C ARG A 138 -0.08 5.90 -23.99
N SER A 139 0.89 5.01 -24.20
CA SER A 139 1.47 4.79 -25.54
C SER A 139 0.48 4.16 -26.52
N GLU A 140 -0.53 3.46 -25.99
CA GLU A 140 -1.63 2.86 -26.76
C GLU A 140 -2.87 3.77 -26.84
N GLY A 141 -2.81 5.00 -26.28
CA GLY A 141 -3.93 5.94 -26.27
C GLY A 141 -4.99 5.65 -25.19
N ASP A 142 -4.78 4.65 -24.34
CA ASP A 142 -5.68 4.34 -23.23
C ASP A 142 -5.42 5.25 -22.03
N VAL A 143 -6.44 5.97 -21.61
CA VAL A 143 -6.43 6.87 -20.45
C VAL A 143 -7.52 6.52 -19.42
N SER A 144 -8.15 5.37 -19.58
CA SER A 144 -9.31 4.96 -18.77
C SER A 144 -8.95 4.59 -17.33
N THR A 145 -7.74 4.09 -17.08
CA THR A 145 -7.30 3.58 -15.79
C THR A 145 -6.37 4.56 -15.08
N TYR A 146 -6.66 4.87 -13.82
CA TYR A 146 -5.73 5.58 -12.94
C TYR A 146 -4.78 4.58 -12.28
N TRP A 147 -3.60 4.40 -12.85
CA TRP A 147 -2.62 3.39 -12.43
C TRP A 147 -1.91 3.70 -11.12
N MET A 148 -1.71 4.98 -10.77
CA MET A 148 -0.90 5.36 -9.61
C MET A 148 -1.67 5.25 -8.29
N ALA A 149 -2.22 4.06 -8.01
CA ALA A 149 -2.90 3.77 -6.74
C ALA A 149 -1.96 4.01 -5.55
N PRO A 150 -2.40 4.77 -4.52
CA PRO A 150 -1.59 5.05 -3.35
C PRO A 150 -1.30 3.78 -2.55
N ILE A 151 -0.06 3.64 -2.06
CA ILE A 151 0.41 2.51 -1.28
C ILE A 151 0.49 2.91 0.19
N VAL A 152 -0.16 2.15 1.08
CA VAL A 152 0.05 2.20 2.52
C VAL A 152 1.00 1.08 2.92
N ALA A 153 2.16 1.43 3.50
CA ALA A 153 3.26 0.53 3.76
C ALA A 153 3.50 0.30 5.27
N ASP A 154 3.93 -0.91 5.58
CA ASP A 154 4.27 -1.38 6.92
C ASP A 154 5.69 -0.95 7.31
N ALA A 155 5.83 -0.18 8.38
CA ALA A 155 7.12 0.18 8.99
C ALA A 155 7.41 -0.62 10.27
N GLU A 156 6.63 -1.65 10.56
CA GLU A 156 6.80 -2.47 11.75
C GLU A 156 6.84 -1.61 13.03
N ALA A 157 7.68 -1.95 14.00
CA ALA A 157 7.97 -1.12 15.16
C ALA A 157 9.08 -0.06 14.93
N GLY A 158 9.43 0.23 13.66
CA GLY A 158 10.45 1.22 13.30
C GLY A 158 11.89 0.70 13.29
N PHE A 159 12.13 -0.60 13.46
CA PHE A 159 13.45 -1.25 13.43
C PHE A 159 14.48 -0.67 14.42
N GLY A 160 14.03 -0.06 15.49
CA GLY A 160 14.90 0.51 16.53
C GLY A 160 14.23 1.63 17.29
N GLY A 161 14.96 2.72 17.53
CA GLY A 161 14.45 3.90 18.21
C GLY A 161 13.86 4.96 17.27
N ALA A 162 13.55 6.14 17.80
CA ALA A 162 12.97 7.25 17.05
C ALA A 162 13.83 7.68 15.84
N LEU A 163 15.15 7.65 15.94
CA LEU A 163 16.02 7.98 14.81
C LEU A 163 15.93 6.96 13.68
N ASN A 164 15.78 5.67 14.01
CA ASN A 164 15.54 4.63 13.00
C ASN A 164 14.19 4.84 12.30
N ALA A 165 13.14 5.17 13.05
CA ALA A 165 11.83 5.47 12.50
C ALA A 165 11.85 6.71 11.59
N PHE A 166 12.63 7.75 11.94
CA PHE A 166 12.84 8.94 11.10
C PHE A 166 13.46 8.56 9.74
N GLU A 167 14.56 7.81 9.74
CA GLU A 167 15.23 7.40 8.49
C GLU A 167 14.39 6.39 7.68
N LEU A 168 13.68 5.48 8.35
CA LEU A 168 12.78 4.55 7.66
C LEU A 168 11.63 5.30 6.97
N MET A 169 11.03 6.30 7.61
CA MET A 169 9.98 7.11 6.98
C MET A 169 10.51 7.86 5.76
N LYS A 170 11.73 8.41 5.79
CA LYS A 170 12.37 9.01 4.62
C LYS A 170 12.52 7.98 3.48
N ALA A 171 13.03 6.79 3.78
CA ALA A 171 13.17 5.73 2.78
C ALA A 171 11.82 5.31 2.17
N MET A 172 10.74 5.29 2.97
CA MET A 172 9.38 5.03 2.48
C MET A 172 8.89 6.13 1.53
N ILE A 173 9.15 7.39 1.86
CA ILE A 173 8.81 8.55 1.03
C ILE A 173 9.61 8.53 -0.27
N GLU A 174 10.90 8.28 -0.24
CA GLU A 174 11.75 8.13 -1.43
C GLU A 174 11.25 7.01 -2.36
N ALA A 175 10.78 5.91 -1.78
CA ALA A 175 10.20 4.80 -2.54
C ALA A 175 8.81 5.12 -3.12
N GLY A 176 8.15 6.19 -2.66
CA GLY A 176 6.85 6.63 -3.13
C GLY A 176 5.66 6.10 -2.32
N ALA A 177 5.83 5.78 -1.03
CA ALA A 177 4.72 5.43 -0.14
C ALA A 177 3.80 6.64 0.08
N ALA A 178 2.50 6.40 0.03
CA ALA A 178 1.45 7.39 0.29
C ALA A 178 1.06 7.50 1.76
N GLY A 179 1.08 6.36 2.44
CA GLY A 179 0.86 6.23 3.86
C GLY A 179 1.81 5.21 4.47
N VAL A 180 2.09 5.36 5.75
CA VAL A 180 2.98 4.47 6.49
C VAL A 180 2.41 4.26 7.89
N HIS A 181 2.45 3.04 8.38
CA HIS A 181 2.08 2.76 9.76
C HIS A 181 3.25 2.28 10.61
N PHE A 182 3.22 2.66 11.88
CA PHE A 182 4.14 2.20 12.92
C PHE A 182 3.34 1.60 14.09
N GLU A 183 3.89 0.56 14.73
CA GLU A 183 3.27 -0.12 15.84
C GLU A 183 4.04 0.05 17.15
N ASP A 184 3.33 -0.08 18.28
CA ASP A 184 3.84 0.19 19.63
C ASP A 184 4.55 -1.00 20.30
N GLN A 185 5.09 -1.92 19.50
CA GLN A 185 5.90 -3.03 19.98
C GLN A 185 7.36 -2.62 20.19
N LEU A 186 8.06 -3.34 21.08
CA LEU A 186 9.52 -3.28 21.19
C LEU A 186 10.14 -3.89 19.93
N ALA A 187 10.92 -3.13 19.18
CA ALA A 187 11.45 -3.54 17.88
C ALA A 187 12.29 -4.82 17.94
N SER A 188 13.07 -5.03 19.00
CA SER A 188 13.88 -6.24 19.20
C SER A 188 13.06 -7.50 19.53
N GLU A 189 11.82 -7.34 20.02
CA GLU A 189 10.94 -8.43 20.42
C GLU A 189 9.64 -8.45 19.59
N LYS A 190 9.64 -7.79 18.44
CA LYS A 190 8.48 -7.67 17.57
C LYS A 190 7.93 -9.05 17.16
N LYS A 191 6.63 -9.18 17.20
CA LYS A 191 5.87 -10.35 16.75
C LYS A 191 4.71 -9.94 15.85
N CYS A 192 4.29 -10.80 14.96
CA CYS A 192 3.01 -10.64 14.25
C CYS A 192 1.87 -10.41 15.26
N GLY A 193 0.92 -9.56 14.91
CA GLY A 193 -0.19 -9.16 15.78
C GLY A 193 -0.98 -10.31 16.40
N HIS A 194 -1.02 -11.47 15.74
CA HIS A 194 -1.72 -12.67 16.17
C HIS A 194 -0.85 -13.69 16.93
N LEU A 195 0.45 -13.40 17.10
CA LEU A 195 1.35 -14.24 17.89
C LEU A 195 1.40 -13.80 19.34
N GLY A 196 1.78 -14.74 20.21
CA GLY A 196 2.11 -14.47 21.61
C GLY A 196 3.47 -13.79 21.77
N GLY A 197 3.80 -13.40 23.01
CA GLY A 197 5.12 -12.85 23.37
C GLY A 197 5.36 -11.41 22.88
N LYS A 198 4.31 -10.68 22.52
CA LYS A 198 4.41 -9.25 22.18
C LYS A 198 4.79 -8.43 23.42
N VAL A 199 5.80 -7.58 23.26
CA VAL A 199 6.25 -6.63 24.27
C VAL A 199 5.95 -5.22 23.77
N LEU A 200 5.12 -4.47 24.48
CA LEU A 200 4.84 -3.07 24.16
C LEU A 200 5.94 -2.15 24.69
N VAL A 201 6.12 -1.03 24.01
CA VAL A 201 6.86 0.11 24.56
C VAL A 201 5.89 1.07 25.29
N PRO A 202 6.36 1.93 26.23
CA PRO A 202 5.50 2.92 26.87
C PRO A 202 4.83 3.84 25.85
N ILE A 203 3.64 4.34 26.18
CA ILE A 203 2.89 5.29 25.34
C ILE A 203 3.77 6.47 24.92
N SER A 204 4.52 7.06 25.83
CA SER A 204 5.42 8.18 25.55
C SER A 204 6.55 7.82 24.57
N GLN A 205 7.01 6.58 24.57
CA GLN A 205 8.03 6.13 23.63
C GLN A 205 7.45 5.99 22.22
N HIS A 206 6.26 5.42 22.08
CA HIS A 206 5.61 5.32 20.76
C HIS A 206 5.21 6.68 20.21
N ILE A 207 4.78 7.62 21.05
CA ILE A 207 4.57 9.03 20.65
C ILE A 207 5.84 9.61 20.03
N ARG A 208 7.02 9.35 20.61
CA ARG A 208 8.29 9.79 20.01
C ARG A 208 8.56 9.17 18.64
N THR A 209 8.17 7.90 18.45
CA THR A 209 8.25 7.24 17.14
C THR A 209 7.34 7.92 16.12
N LEU A 210 6.10 8.23 16.50
CA LEU A 210 5.14 8.94 15.64
C LEU A 210 5.62 10.36 15.29
N ASN A 211 6.16 11.10 16.28
CA ASN A 211 6.76 12.41 16.05
C ASN A 211 7.96 12.33 15.11
N ALA A 212 8.83 11.34 15.26
CA ALA A 212 9.97 11.14 14.37
C ALA A 212 9.53 10.86 12.93
N ALA A 213 8.53 10.00 12.74
CA ALA A 213 7.95 9.73 11.43
C ALA A 213 7.30 10.98 10.81
N ARG A 214 6.56 11.75 11.62
CA ARG A 214 5.95 13.01 11.15
C ARG A 214 6.99 14.05 10.81
N LEU A 215 8.04 14.21 11.63
CA LEU A 215 9.15 15.11 11.36
C LEU A 215 9.85 14.75 10.04
N ALA A 216 10.07 13.47 9.77
CA ALA A 216 10.65 13.02 8.50
C ALA A 216 9.77 13.44 7.31
N ALA A 217 8.46 13.25 7.40
CA ALA A 217 7.52 13.64 6.35
C ALA A 217 7.51 15.18 6.14
N ASP A 218 7.55 15.96 7.22
CA ASP A 218 7.60 17.41 7.15
C ASP A 218 8.96 17.91 6.57
N VAL A 219 10.07 17.29 6.93
CA VAL A 219 11.42 17.60 6.40
C VAL A 219 11.50 17.28 4.90
N GLU A 220 10.95 16.14 4.46
CA GLU A 220 10.87 15.78 3.04
C GLU A 220 9.77 16.58 2.30
N GLY A 221 8.88 17.26 3.01
CA GLY A 221 7.82 18.11 2.46
C GLY A 221 6.71 17.31 1.77
N VAL A 222 6.45 16.09 2.24
CA VAL A 222 5.42 15.19 1.72
C VAL A 222 4.31 15.04 2.76
N PRO A 223 3.02 15.23 2.41
CA PRO A 223 1.91 15.11 3.35
C PRO A 223 1.54 13.63 3.60
N THR A 224 2.53 12.78 3.88
CA THR A 224 2.37 11.34 4.10
C THR A 224 1.30 11.07 5.16
N VAL A 225 0.40 10.14 4.85
CA VAL A 225 -0.63 9.70 5.81
C VAL A 225 0.02 8.77 6.83
N LEU A 226 0.03 9.20 8.09
CA LEU A 226 0.60 8.43 9.20
C LEU A 226 -0.49 7.67 9.94
N LEU A 227 -0.38 6.34 9.98
CA LEU A 227 -1.25 5.48 10.75
C LEU A 227 -0.50 5.02 12.00
N CYS A 228 -1.19 5.05 13.14
CA CYS A 228 -0.69 4.51 14.40
C CYS A 228 -1.37 3.19 14.70
N ARG A 229 -0.59 2.11 14.81
CA ARG A 229 -1.07 0.80 15.24
C ARG A 229 -0.75 0.58 16.71
N THR A 230 -1.70 0.01 17.46
CA THR A 230 -1.44 -0.55 18.78
C THR A 230 -1.73 -2.05 18.80
N ASP A 231 -0.82 -2.80 19.38
CA ASP A 231 -0.94 -4.25 19.60
C ASP A 231 -1.44 -4.61 21.02
N SER A 232 -1.85 -3.61 21.78
CA SER A 232 -2.18 -3.76 23.21
C SER A 232 -3.39 -4.67 23.51
N HIS A 233 -4.27 -4.91 22.52
CA HIS A 233 -5.43 -5.79 22.71
C HIS A 233 -5.04 -7.21 23.17
N ALA A 234 -3.98 -7.76 22.60
CA ALA A 234 -3.51 -9.12 22.90
C ALA A 234 -2.09 -9.17 23.50
N ALA A 235 -1.43 -8.03 23.69
CA ALA A 235 -0.11 -7.98 24.29
C ALA A 235 -0.17 -8.32 25.80
N GLN A 236 0.84 -9.01 26.27
CA GLN A 236 0.93 -9.44 27.68
C GLN A 236 2.08 -8.78 28.44
N LEU A 237 2.97 -8.08 27.74
CA LEU A 237 4.21 -7.53 28.30
C LEU A 237 4.37 -6.06 27.90
N LEU A 238 5.01 -5.30 28.82
CA LEU A 238 5.43 -3.92 28.62
C LEU A 238 6.88 -3.77 29.10
N THR A 239 7.68 -2.98 28.39
CA THR A 239 9.11 -2.80 28.72
C THR A 239 9.33 -2.14 30.08
N THR A 240 8.56 -1.07 30.37
CA THR A 240 8.70 -0.28 31.60
C THR A 240 7.41 0.49 31.92
N ASP A 241 7.19 0.77 33.21
CA ASP A 241 6.03 1.50 33.75
C ASP A 241 6.26 3.00 33.88
N VAL A 242 7.20 3.57 33.17
CA VAL A 242 7.60 4.97 33.25
C VAL A 242 6.45 5.91 32.87
N ASP A 243 5.56 5.49 31.98
CA ASP A 243 4.40 6.26 31.59
C ASP A 243 3.20 5.95 32.52
N GLU A 244 2.67 6.99 33.17
CA GLU A 244 1.57 6.85 34.13
C GLU A 244 0.28 6.33 33.49
N ARG A 245 0.09 6.56 32.19
CA ARG A 245 -1.08 6.11 31.42
C ARG A 245 -1.10 4.59 31.24
N ASP A 246 0.07 3.93 31.28
CA ASP A 246 0.19 2.47 31.17
C ASP A 246 -0.03 1.76 32.51
N ARG A 247 0.29 2.41 33.65
CA ARG A 247 0.27 1.80 34.99
C ARG A 247 -1.06 1.14 35.37
N PRO A 248 -2.25 1.70 35.08
CA PRO A 248 -3.52 1.04 35.43
C PRO A 248 -3.70 -0.35 34.82
N PHE A 249 -2.99 -0.64 33.72
CA PHE A 249 -3.08 -1.90 32.99
C PHE A 249 -2.04 -2.94 33.40
N LEU A 250 -1.20 -2.66 34.40
CA LEU A 250 -0.12 -3.55 34.85
C LEU A 250 -0.51 -4.31 36.12
N THR A 251 -0.03 -5.55 36.23
CA THR A 251 -0.21 -6.36 37.45
C THR A 251 0.74 -5.95 38.58
N GLY A 252 1.85 -5.28 38.25
CA GLY A 252 2.98 -5.05 39.14
C GLY A 252 4.03 -6.16 39.12
N GLU A 253 3.73 -7.33 38.55
CA GLU A 253 4.67 -8.44 38.39
C GLU A 253 5.58 -8.23 37.19
N ARG A 254 6.77 -8.87 37.22
CA ARG A 254 7.74 -8.87 36.12
C ARG A 254 8.10 -10.27 35.66
N THR A 255 8.54 -10.38 34.40
CA THR A 255 9.18 -11.59 33.88
C THR A 255 10.63 -11.68 34.34
N ALA A 256 11.30 -12.80 34.07
CA ALA A 256 12.71 -12.97 34.35
C ALA A 256 13.61 -11.97 33.62
N GLU A 257 13.16 -11.53 32.39
CA GLU A 257 13.85 -10.52 31.60
C GLU A 257 13.59 -9.09 32.09
N GLY A 258 12.66 -8.92 33.05
CA GLY A 258 12.32 -7.63 33.66
C GLY A 258 11.13 -6.91 33.04
N PHE A 259 10.45 -7.46 32.04
CA PHE A 259 9.25 -6.88 31.45
C PHE A 259 8.07 -6.90 32.44
N PHE A 260 7.28 -5.84 32.46
CA PHE A 260 6.06 -5.79 33.25
C PHE A 260 4.96 -6.64 32.61
N ARG A 261 4.18 -7.34 33.43
CA ARG A 261 3.01 -8.11 33.01
C ARG A 261 1.78 -7.22 32.88
N ILE A 262 1.10 -7.31 31.75
CA ILE A 262 -0.18 -6.62 31.51
C ILE A 262 -1.31 -7.47 32.10
N ARG A 263 -2.30 -6.81 32.68
CA ARG A 263 -3.49 -7.45 33.26
C ARG A 263 -4.32 -8.12 32.16
N PRO A 264 -4.67 -9.39 32.29
CA PRO A 264 -5.53 -10.07 31.33
C PRO A 264 -6.96 -9.48 31.35
N GLY A 265 -7.65 -9.59 30.22
CA GLY A 265 -9.06 -9.19 30.09
C GLY A 265 -9.31 -7.68 29.89
N LEU A 266 -8.28 -6.86 29.83
CA LEU A 266 -8.39 -5.40 29.62
C LEU A 266 -7.93 -4.97 28.23
N GLY A 267 -7.92 -5.86 27.24
CA GLY A 267 -7.34 -5.58 25.92
C GLY A 267 -8.00 -4.42 25.20
N VAL A 268 -9.34 -4.36 25.17
CA VAL A 268 -10.06 -3.27 24.50
C VAL A 268 -9.86 -1.95 25.24
N GLU A 269 -9.94 -1.94 26.57
CA GLU A 269 -9.72 -0.77 27.40
C GLU A 269 -8.31 -0.21 27.22
N TYR A 270 -7.32 -1.09 27.14
CA TYR A 270 -5.93 -0.69 26.95
C TYR A 270 -5.69 -0.16 25.55
N ALA A 271 -6.28 -0.80 24.53
CA ALA A 271 -6.23 -0.29 23.15
C ALA A 271 -6.87 1.11 23.03
N ILE A 272 -8.01 1.33 23.70
CA ILE A 272 -8.66 2.65 23.77
C ILE A 272 -7.76 3.68 24.47
N ALA A 273 -7.22 3.36 25.65
CA ALA A 273 -6.38 4.28 26.40
C ALA A 273 -5.13 4.72 25.61
N ARG A 274 -4.46 3.75 24.98
CA ARG A 274 -3.31 4.02 24.12
C ARG A 274 -3.69 4.84 22.89
N SER A 275 -4.73 4.44 22.17
CA SER A 275 -5.17 5.12 20.96
C SER A 275 -5.64 6.55 21.23
N LEU A 276 -6.28 6.83 22.37
CA LEU A 276 -6.61 8.18 22.79
C LEU A 276 -5.34 9.06 23.01
N ALA A 277 -4.27 8.47 23.52
CA ALA A 277 -3.00 9.16 23.67
C ALA A 277 -2.28 9.40 22.33
N TYR A 278 -2.45 8.50 21.37
CA TYR A 278 -1.82 8.58 20.04
C TYR A 278 -2.61 9.46 19.05
N ALA A 279 -3.90 9.65 19.27
CA ALA A 279 -4.78 10.36 18.35
C ALA A 279 -4.29 11.74 17.90
N PRO A 280 -3.65 12.58 18.74
CA PRO A 280 -3.10 13.85 18.29
C PRO A 280 -1.91 13.73 17.34
N TYR A 281 -1.25 12.57 17.26
CA TYR A 281 0.02 12.39 16.54
C TYR A 281 -0.10 11.64 15.23
N ALA A 282 -1.24 10.98 14.98
CA ALA A 282 -1.46 10.18 13.77
C ALA A 282 -2.72 10.62 13.03
N ASP A 283 -2.75 10.39 11.72
CA ASP A 283 -3.92 10.68 10.88
C ASP A 283 -5.02 9.64 11.09
N LEU A 284 -4.65 8.36 11.15
CA LEU A 284 -5.54 7.24 11.44
C LEU A 284 -5.04 6.45 12.66
N LEU A 285 -5.98 5.83 13.35
CA LEU A 285 -5.70 4.90 14.44
C LEU A 285 -6.09 3.49 14.02
N TRP A 286 -5.23 2.52 14.32
CA TRP A 286 -5.46 1.11 14.11
C TRP A 286 -5.14 0.35 15.40
N TRP A 287 -6.09 -0.42 15.88
CA TRP A 287 -5.88 -1.39 16.95
C TRP A 287 -5.95 -2.80 16.37
N GLU A 288 -4.93 -3.60 16.63
CA GLU A 288 -4.89 -4.97 16.14
C GLU A 288 -5.83 -5.85 16.95
N THR A 289 -6.75 -6.55 16.27
CA THR A 289 -7.78 -7.39 16.89
C THR A 289 -7.46 -8.88 16.74
N SER A 290 -8.07 -9.72 17.58
CA SER A 290 -7.87 -11.18 17.54
C SER A 290 -8.98 -11.90 16.76
N GLU A 291 -10.13 -11.26 16.55
CA GLU A 291 -11.28 -11.81 15.86
C GLU A 291 -12.18 -10.69 15.30
N PRO A 292 -13.08 -11.01 14.33
CA PRO A 292 -13.98 -10.02 13.76
C PRO A 292 -15.18 -9.79 14.70
N ASN A 293 -15.03 -8.89 15.66
CA ASN A 293 -16.02 -8.53 16.66
C ASN A 293 -16.55 -7.12 16.42
N LEU A 294 -17.81 -7.00 15.97
CA LEU A 294 -18.43 -5.70 15.68
C LEU A 294 -18.71 -4.89 16.96
N GLU A 295 -19.03 -5.54 18.08
CA GLU A 295 -19.33 -4.85 19.35
C GLU A 295 -18.07 -4.19 19.92
N GLU A 296 -16.93 -4.90 19.87
CA GLU A 296 -15.64 -4.33 20.28
C GLU A 296 -15.19 -3.21 19.32
N ALA A 297 -15.41 -3.40 18.01
CA ALA A 297 -15.10 -2.38 17.00
C ALA A 297 -15.93 -1.11 17.23
N GLU A 298 -17.22 -1.24 17.51
CA GLU A 298 -18.10 -0.10 17.84
C GLU A 298 -17.69 0.57 19.15
N ARG A 299 -17.40 -0.20 20.18
CA ARG A 299 -16.95 0.32 21.47
C ARG A 299 -15.66 1.13 21.35
N PHE A 300 -14.69 0.61 20.61
CA PHE A 300 -13.43 1.31 20.33
C PHE A 300 -13.71 2.59 19.55
N ALA A 301 -14.44 2.51 18.42
CA ALA A 301 -14.75 3.66 17.58
C ALA A 301 -15.49 4.76 18.38
N ASN A 302 -16.51 4.41 19.15
CA ASN A 302 -17.28 5.35 19.96
C ASN A 302 -16.40 6.07 21.00
N ALA A 303 -15.47 5.36 21.64
CA ALA A 303 -14.54 5.96 22.61
C ALA A 303 -13.62 6.99 21.94
N ILE A 304 -13.10 6.69 20.74
CA ILE A 304 -12.25 7.61 19.99
C ILE A 304 -13.07 8.81 19.47
N GLN A 305 -14.22 8.57 18.84
CA GLN A 305 -15.08 9.62 18.28
C GLN A 305 -15.59 10.60 19.34
N LYS A 306 -15.87 10.12 20.55
CA LYS A 306 -16.27 10.97 21.67
C LYS A 306 -15.22 12.03 22.03
N ARG A 307 -13.93 11.69 21.93
CA ARG A 307 -12.82 12.61 22.31
C ARG A 307 -12.23 13.34 21.11
N PHE A 308 -12.21 12.68 19.95
CA PHE A 308 -11.66 13.19 18.70
C PHE A 308 -12.69 13.00 17.58
N PRO A 309 -13.73 13.83 17.49
CA PRO A 309 -14.76 13.72 16.46
C PRO A 309 -14.16 13.74 15.06
N GLY A 310 -14.54 12.80 14.21
CA GLY A 310 -14.04 12.69 12.84
C GLY A 310 -12.67 12.03 12.70
N LYS A 311 -12.03 11.56 13.80
CA LYS A 311 -10.79 10.79 13.72
C LYS A 311 -11.02 9.51 12.93
N MET A 312 -10.26 9.34 11.83
CA MET A 312 -10.34 8.16 10.98
C MET A 312 -9.65 6.97 11.63
N LEU A 313 -10.20 5.79 11.36
CA LEU A 313 -9.71 4.51 11.86
C LEU A 313 -9.31 3.60 10.69
N ALA A 314 -8.42 2.64 10.99
CA ALA A 314 -8.06 1.56 10.09
C ALA A 314 -8.38 0.20 10.72
N TYR A 315 -8.68 -0.80 9.89
CA TYR A 315 -9.02 -2.15 10.35
C TYR A 315 -8.35 -3.22 9.49
N ASN A 316 -7.67 -4.14 10.16
CA ASN A 316 -7.14 -5.35 9.53
C ASN A 316 -8.23 -6.43 9.47
N CYS A 317 -8.79 -6.66 8.28
CA CYS A 317 -9.64 -7.81 8.00
C CYS A 317 -8.76 -9.07 7.89
N SER A 318 -8.19 -9.47 9.01
CA SER A 318 -7.09 -10.43 9.05
C SER A 318 -7.43 -11.78 8.44
N PRO A 319 -6.51 -12.35 7.62
CA PRO A 319 -6.61 -13.73 7.15
C PRO A 319 -6.41 -14.77 8.27
N SER A 320 -5.91 -14.35 9.43
CA SER A 320 -5.80 -15.20 10.63
C SER A 320 -7.16 -15.51 11.27
N PHE A 321 -8.18 -14.71 10.93
CA PHE A 321 -9.56 -15.02 11.34
C PHE A 321 -10.12 -16.12 10.45
N ASN A 322 -10.73 -17.13 11.08
CA ASN A 322 -11.60 -18.03 10.33
C ASN A 322 -13.00 -17.39 10.27
N TRP A 323 -13.21 -16.56 9.25
CA TRP A 323 -14.39 -15.72 9.09
C TRP A 323 -15.70 -16.50 9.16
N GLN A 324 -15.83 -17.58 8.40
CA GLN A 324 -17.05 -18.41 8.36
C GLN A 324 -17.29 -19.21 9.65
N LYS A 325 -16.24 -19.43 10.44
CA LYS A 325 -16.40 -20.05 11.78
C LYS A 325 -16.89 -19.05 12.83
N LYS A 326 -16.67 -17.76 12.60
CA LYS A 326 -17.00 -16.68 13.55
C LYS A 326 -18.29 -15.95 13.19
N LEU A 327 -18.60 -15.79 11.91
CA LEU A 327 -19.72 -15.00 11.41
C LEU A 327 -20.50 -15.79 10.33
N SER A 328 -21.80 -15.52 10.22
CA SER A 328 -22.61 -16.03 9.09
C SER A 328 -22.21 -15.35 7.77
N PRO A 329 -22.50 -15.96 6.61
CA PRO A 329 -22.21 -15.36 5.31
C PRO A 329 -22.79 -13.95 5.15
N GLU A 330 -23.99 -13.70 5.65
CA GLU A 330 -24.68 -12.40 5.59
C GLU A 330 -23.91 -11.34 6.40
N LYS A 331 -23.49 -11.70 7.62
CA LYS A 331 -22.69 -10.81 8.47
C LYS A 331 -21.30 -10.53 7.87
N ILE A 332 -20.68 -11.53 7.23
CA ILE A 332 -19.41 -11.34 6.51
C ILE A 332 -19.60 -10.35 5.36
N ALA A 333 -20.66 -10.49 4.58
CA ALA A 333 -20.95 -9.62 3.44
C ALA A 333 -21.18 -8.14 3.85
N GLU A 334 -21.68 -7.90 5.05
CA GLU A 334 -21.98 -6.57 5.58
C GLU A 334 -20.84 -5.99 6.43
N PHE A 335 -19.91 -6.81 6.88
CA PHE A 335 -18.91 -6.44 7.90
C PHE A 335 -18.15 -5.16 7.58
N GLN A 336 -17.58 -5.06 6.38
CA GLN A 336 -16.78 -3.89 5.98
C GLN A 336 -17.61 -2.61 5.90
N ARG A 337 -18.86 -2.69 5.47
CA ARG A 337 -19.77 -1.54 5.46
C ARG A 337 -20.15 -1.12 6.88
N ALA A 338 -20.40 -2.09 7.76
CA ALA A 338 -20.72 -1.83 9.15
C ALA A 338 -19.58 -1.09 9.86
N ILE A 339 -18.35 -1.59 9.81
CA ILE A 339 -17.21 -0.89 10.42
C ILE A 339 -16.88 0.42 9.70
N GLY A 340 -17.08 0.51 8.36
CA GLY A 340 -16.95 1.76 7.62
C GLY A 340 -17.84 2.89 8.16
N SER A 341 -19.09 2.57 8.50
CA SER A 341 -20.01 3.52 9.13
C SER A 341 -19.58 3.98 10.53
N MET A 342 -18.76 3.19 11.24
CA MET A 342 -18.16 3.53 12.52
C MET A 342 -16.92 4.42 12.41
N GLY A 343 -16.42 4.67 11.18
CA GLY A 343 -15.24 5.50 10.94
C GLY A 343 -13.97 4.72 10.59
N TYR A 344 -14.03 3.41 10.38
CA TYR A 344 -12.92 2.61 9.88
C TYR A 344 -12.77 2.85 8.36
N LYS A 345 -12.08 3.92 8.02
CA LYS A 345 -11.97 4.43 6.65
C LYS A 345 -10.97 3.66 5.78
N PHE A 346 -9.94 3.08 6.36
CA PHE A 346 -8.96 2.27 5.65
C PHE A 346 -9.07 0.81 6.13
N GLN A 347 -9.42 -0.10 5.22
CA GLN A 347 -9.67 -1.51 5.54
C GLN A 347 -8.86 -2.40 4.61
N PHE A 348 -8.20 -3.42 5.16
CA PHE A 348 -7.25 -4.21 4.37
C PHE A 348 -7.22 -5.68 4.81
N VAL A 349 -6.88 -6.54 3.84
CA VAL A 349 -6.52 -7.94 4.10
C VAL A 349 -5.01 -8.07 3.94
N THR A 350 -4.30 -8.20 5.05
CA THR A 350 -2.83 -8.12 5.10
C THR A 350 -2.12 -9.09 4.17
N LEU A 351 -2.53 -10.37 4.14
CA LEU A 351 -1.82 -11.46 3.47
C LEU A 351 -2.54 -11.94 2.19
N ALA A 352 -3.36 -11.11 1.58
CA ALA A 352 -4.12 -11.50 0.39
C ALA A 352 -3.21 -11.94 -0.76
N GLY A 353 -2.10 -11.24 -0.99
CA GLY A 353 -1.12 -11.59 -2.01
C GLY A 353 -0.45 -12.93 -1.76
N PHE A 354 -0.05 -13.19 -0.52
CA PHE A 354 0.56 -14.46 -0.13
C PHE A 354 -0.41 -15.64 -0.33
N HIS A 355 -1.63 -15.53 0.18
CA HIS A 355 -2.60 -16.61 0.09
C HIS A 355 -3.05 -16.89 -1.34
N SER A 356 -3.33 -15.85 -2.13
CA SER A 356 -3.75 -16.03 -3.53
C SER A 356 -2.64 -16.67 -4.37
N LEU A 357 -1.40 -16.19 -4.23
CA LEU A 357 -0.25 -16.74 -4.96
C LEU A 357 0.00 -18.21 -4.61
N ASN A 358 0.07 -18.52 -3.31
CA ASN A 358 0.40 -19.88 -2.86
C ASN A 358 -0.72 -20.88 -3.19
N TYR A 359 -1.98 -20.50 -2.97
CA TYR A 359 -3.10 -21.39 -3.24
C TYR A 359 -3.27 -21.68 -4.73
N SER A 360 -3.21 -20.65 -5.59
CA SER A 360 -3.33 -20.85 -7.04
C SER A 360 -2.20 -21.72 -7.59
N MET A 361 -0.96 -21.49 -7.15
CA MET A 361 0.19 -22.29 -7.56
C MET A 361 0.05 -23.75 -7.07
N PHE A 362 -0.37 -23.96 -5.82
CA PHE A 362 -0.58 -25.31 -5.28
C PHE A 362 -1.62 -26.08 -6.10
N GLN A 363 -2.75 -25.44 -6.45
CA GLN A 363 -3.79 -26.07 -7.27
C GLN A 363 -3.28 -26.42 -8.66
N LEU A 364 -2.60 -25.49 -9.32
CA LEU A 364 -2.00 -25.72 -10.63
C LEU A 364 -0.98 -26.86 -10.59
N ALA A 365 -0.03 -26.81 -9.65
CA ALA A 365 1.04 -27.81 -9.55
C ALA A 365 0.49 -29.22 -9.29
N ARG A 366 -0.49 -29.34 -8.41
CA ARG A 366 -1.19 -30.62 -8.15
C ARG A 366 -1.87 -31.15 -9.38
N GLY A 367 -2.68 -30.31 -10.04
CA GLY A 367 -3.37 -30.69 -11.27
C GLY A 367 -2.41 -31.06 -12.40
N TYR A 368 -1.32 -30.28 -12.53
CA TYR A 368 -0.30 -30.53 -13.55
C TYR A 368 0.45 -31.86 -13.34
N GLN A 369 0.77 -32.18 -12.09
CA GLN A 369 1.42 -33.44 -11.72
C GLN A 369 0.55 -34.65 -12.09
N GLU A 370 -0.78 -34.55 -11.96
CA GLU A 370 -1.71 -35.64 -12.23
C GLU A 370 -2.12 -35.70 -13.70
N ARG A 371 -2.31 -34.55 -14.40
CA ARG A 371 -2.96 -34.43 -15.70
C ARG A 371 -2.16 -33.66 -16.75
N GLY A 372 -0.96 -33.19 -16.41
CA GLY A 372 -0.07 -32.46 -17.32
C GLY A 372 -0.73 -31.22 -17.92
N MET A 373 -0.55 -31.02 -19.24
CA MET A 373 -1.06 -29.85 -19.96
C MET A 373 -2.58 -29.68 -19.91
N ALA A 374 -3.34 -30.72 -19.62
CA ALA A 374 -4.79 -30.58 -19.44
C ALA A 374 -5.14 -29.64 -18.28
N ALA A 375 -4.42 -29.76 -17.15
CA ALA A 375 -4.63 -28.88 -16.03
C ALA A 375 -4.17 -27.44 -16.30
N TYR A 376 -3.06 -27.27 -17.02
CA TYR A 376 -2.59 -25.93 -17.43
C TYR A 376 -3.57 -25.26 -18.41
N SER A 377 -4.12 -26.03 -19.37
CA SER A 377 -5.11 -25.53 -20.31
C SER A 377 -6.37 -25.01 -19.61
N GLU A 378 -6.80 -25.64 -18.51
CA GLU A 378 -7.94 -25.16 -17.70
C GLU A 378 -7.68 -23.77 -17.12
N LEU A 379 -6.48 -23.52 -16.58
CA LEU A 379 -6.08 -22.20 -16.12
C LEU A 379 -6.12 -21.19 -17.28
N GLN A 380 -5.52 -21.53 -18.43
CA GLN A 380 -5.49 -20.68 -19.60
C GLN A 380 -6.89 -20.32 -20.11
N GLN A 381 -7.81 -21.28 -20.14
CA GLN A 381 -9.20 -21.01 -20.54
C GLN A 381 -9.94 -20.11 -19.52
N ALA A 382 -9.63 -20.23 -18.23
CA ALA A 382 -10.16 -19.33 -17.21
C ALA A 382 -9.64 -17.90 -17.40
N GLU A 383 -8.36 -17.74 -17.76
CA GLU A 383 -7.78 -16.43 -18.06
C GLU A 383 -8.45 -15.77 -19.30
N PHE A 384 -8.67 -16.53 -20.38
CA PHE A 384 -9.40 -16.02 -21.56
C PHE A 384 -10.84 -15.63 -21.22
N ALA A 385 -11.54 -16.43 -20.42
CA ALA A 385 -12.89 -16.06 -19.98
C ALA A 385 -12.93 -14.76 -19.18
N ALA A 386 -11.89 -14.49 -18.36
CA ALA A 386 -11.78 -13.31 -17.56
C ALA A 386 -11.42 -12.03 -18.37
N GLU A 387 -11.07 -12.15 -19.66
CA GLU A 387 -10.82 -10.98 -20.52
C GLU A 387 -12.04 -10.06 -20.61
N SER A 388 -13.24 -10.62 -20.61
CA SER A 388 -14.49 -9.86 -20.59
C SER A 388 -14.67 -9.01 -19.30
N GLU A 389 -13.96 -9.36 -18.23
CA GLU A 389 -13.94 -8.65 -16.94
C GLU A 389 -12.78 -7.67 -16.81
N GLY A 390 -11.95 -7.55 -17.88
CA GLY A 390 -10.80 -6.63 -17.92
C GLY A 390 -9.43 -7.26 -17.60
N TYR A 391 -9.36 -8.61 -17.45
CA TYR A 391 -8.10 -9.31 -17.31
C TYR A 391 -7.36 -9.35 -18.66
N THR A 392 -6.08 -8.91 -18.72
CA THR A 392 -5.34 -8.83 -19.98
C THR A 392 -3.97 -9.50 -19.94
N ALA A 393 -3.62 -10.19 -18.85
CA ALA A 393 -2.30 -10.80 -18.72
C ALA A 393 -2.10 -12.06 -19.58
N THR A 394 -3.14 -12.55 -20.24
CA THR A 394 -3.03 -13.49 -21.35
C THR A 394 -2.10 -12.98 -22.43
N ARG A 395 -2.13 -11.66 -22.70
CA ARG A 395 -1.21 -10.96 -23.60
C ARG A 395 0.07 -10.55 -22.85
N HIS A 396 0.80 -11.53 -22.32
CA HIS A 396 1.89 -11.28 -21.37
C HIS A 396 3.02 -10.41 -21.93
N GLN A 397 3.33 -10.46 -23.24
CA GLN A 397 4.33 -9.57 -23.85
C GLN A 397 3.87 -8.11 -23.83
N ARG A 398 2.61 -7.84 -24.18
CA ARG A 398 2.03 -6.51 -24.07
C ARG A 398 1.99 -6.05 -22.60
N GLU A 399 1.61 -6.93 -21.70
CA GLU A 399 1.43 -6.65 -20.26
C GLU A 399 2.71 -6.12 -19.61
N VAL A 400 3.88 -6.59 -20.05
CA VAL A 400 5.19 -6.14 -19.57
C VAL A 400 5.81 -5.04 -20.41
N GLY A 401 5.16 -4.60 -21.50
CA GLY A 401 5.52 -3.42 -22.29
C GLY A 401 6.41 -3.68 -23.49
N THR A 402 6.34 -4.84 -24.13
CA THR A 402 7.09 -5.11 -25.37
C THR A 402 6.76 -4.07 -26.43
N GLY A 403 5.49 -3.76 -26.70
CA GLY A 403 5.09 -2.72 -27.65
C GLY A 403 5.54 -1.31 -27.26
N TYR A 404 5.58 -0.99 -25.96
CA TYR A 404 6.15 0.27 -25.48
C TYR A 404 7.64 0.41 -25.85
N PHE A 405 8.43 -0.66 -25.72
CA PHE A 405 9.83 -0.62 -26.09
C PHE A 405 10.05 -0.63 -27.62
N ASP A 406 9.13 -1.23 -28.38
CA ASP A 406 9.11 -1.07 -29.83
C ASP A 406 8.92 0.40 -30.24
N ALA A 407 7.98 1.09 -29.59
CA ALA A 407 7.78 2.53 -29.79
C ALA A 407 9.04 3.35 -29.43
N VAL A 408 9.74 2.99 -28.34
CA VAL A 408 11.03 3.61 -27.97
C VAL A 408 12.08 3.36 -29.06
N ALA A 409 12.21 2.13 -29.57
CA ALA A 409 13.16 1.79 -30.63
C ALA A 409 12.87 2.55 -31.93
N MET A 410 11.59 2.65 -32.30
CA MET A 410 11.16 3.44 -33.47
C MET A 410 11.50 4.93 -33.31
N ALA A 411 11.24 5.51 -32.12
CA ALA A 411 11.56 6.91 -31.83
C ALA A 411 13.09 7.18 -31.94
N ILE A 412 13.92 6.32 -31.34
CA ILE A 412 15.38 6.43 -31.36
C ILE A 412 15.91 6.36 -32.80
N SER A 413 15.33 5.54 -33.67
CA SER A 413 15.77 5.30 -35.06
C SER A 413 15.07 6.20 -36.06
N ALA A 414 14.31 7.21 -35.64
CA ALA A 414 13.50 8.05 -36.53
C ALA A 414 12.58 7.23 -37.46
N GLY A 415 11.93 6.22 -36.91
CA GLY A 415 10.98 5.36 -37.60
C GLY A 415 11.61 4.23 -38.45
N LYS A 416 12.93 3.96 -38.29
CA LYS A 416 13.66 3.00 -39.13
C LYS A 416 14.09 1.73 -38.41
N ALA A 417 13.57 1.43 -37.20
CA ALA A 417 13.92 0.18 -36.52
C ALA A 417 13.34 -1.02 -37.27
N SER A 418 14.19 -2.00 -37.57
CA SER A 418 13.80 -3.31 -38.13
C SER A 418 13.72 -4.43 -37.09
N THR A 419 13.98 -4.09 -35.83
CA THR A 419 14.10 -5.04 -34.72
C THR A 419 12.92 -4.92 -33.69
N THR A 420 11.79 -4.42 -34.17
CA THR A 420 10.56 -4.39 -33.33
C THR A 420 10.09 -5.80 -33.03
N ALA A 421 9.73 -6.06 -31.78
CA ALA A 421 9.44 -7.42 -31.31
C ALA A 421 7.98 -7.83 -31.53
N MET A 422 7.04 -6.87 -31.53
CA MET A 422 5.61 -7.16 -31.74
C MET A 422 5.29 -7.41 -33.22
N ALA A 423 5.99 -6.77 -34.15
CA ALA A 423 5.79 -6.99 -35.57
C ALA A 423 6.17 -8.43 -35.97
N GLY A 424 5.21 -9.19 -36.50
CA GLY A 424 5.39 -10.61 -36.82
C GLY A 424 5.38 -11.56 -35.63
N SER A 425 4.97 -11.08 -34.43
CA SER A 425 4.77 -11.92 -33.26
C SER A 425 3.70 -12.96 -33.51
N THR A 426 3.92 -14.18 -33.00
CA THR A 426 2.90 -15.26 -33.01
C THR A 426 1.87 -15.11 -31.89
N GLU A 427 2.05 -14.15 -30.98
CA GLU A 427 1.20 -13.99 -29.80
C GLU A 427 -0.23 -13.64 -30.20
N THR A 428 -0.43 -12.70 -31.12
CA THR A 428 -1.76 -12.36 -31.62
C THR A 428 -2.46 -13.56 -32.27
N ALA A 429 -1.73 -14.36 -33.06
CA ALA A 429 -2.29 -15.54 -33.72
C ALA A 429 -2.60 -16.71 -32.77
N GLN A 430 -1.90 -16.76 -31.62
CA GLN A 430 -2.06 -17.85 -30.63
C GLN A 430 -3.16 -17.58 -29.62
N PHE A 431 -3.41 -16.31 -29.26
CA PHE A 431 -4.26 -15.95 -28.15
C PHE A 431 -5.51 -15.14 -28.52
N HIS A 432 -5.68 -14.80 -29.82
CA HIS A 432 -6.84 -14.01 -30.30
C HIS A 432 -7.41 -14.63 -31.58
N ASP A 433 -8.28 -15.61 -31.38
CA ASP A 433 -9.09 -16.17 -32.48
C ASP A 433 -10.09 -15.11 -32.94
N GLY A 434 -9.87 -14.52 -34.12
CA GLY A 434 -10.87 -13.73 -34.83
C GLY A 434 -10.58 -12.26 -35.09
N GLU A 435 -9.46 -11.72 -34.67
CA GLU A 435 -9.00 -10.47 -35.28
C GLU A 435 -8.50 -10.75 -36.71
N GLU A 436 -9.14 -10.11 -37.70
CA GLU A 436 -8.75 -10.16 -39.11
C GLU A 436 -7.22 -10.06 -39.23
N ARG A 437 -6.64 -10.88 -40.09
CA ARG A 437 -5.24 -10.73 -40.48
C ARG A 437 -5.05 -9.31 -40.94
N VAL A 438 -4.50 -8.47 -40.04
CA VAL A 438 -4.06 -7.11 -40.37
C VAL A 438 -3.09 -7.30 -41.55
N THR A 439 -3.46 -6.79 -42.71
CA THR A 439 -2.62 -6.83 -43.90
C THR A 439 -1.35 -6.04 -43.62
N GLU A 440 -0.27 -6.33 -44.36
CA GLU A 440 1.01 -5.61 -44.19
C GLU A 440 0.85 -4.08 -44.25
N ASP A 441 -0.14 -3.58 -44.98
CA ASP A 441 -0.46 -2.16 -45.12
C ASP A 441 -1.16 -1.57 -43.88
N ASP A 442 -2.03 -2.33 -43.18
CA ASP A 442 -2.72 -1.87 -41.97
C ASP A 442 -1.77 -1.75 -40.76
N ARG A 443 -0.66 -2.47 -40.76
CA ARG A 443 0.36 -2.44 -39.68
C ARG A 443 1.16 -1.13 -39.64
N TYR A 444 1.20 -0.41 -40.74
CA TYR A 444 1.92 0.85 -40.84
C TYR A 444 1.05 2.10 -40.60
N ASP A 445 -0.28 2.01 -40.74
CA ASP A 445 -1.14 3.18 -40.73
C ASP A 445 -1.62 3.61 -39.32
N HIS A 446 -1.75 2.67 -38.37
CA HIS A 446 -2.24 3.00 -37.03
C HIS A 446 -1.18 3.40 -36.00
N GLY A 447 0.14 3.18 -36.30
CA GLY A 447 1.23 3.52 -35.39
C GLY A 447 1.93 4.87 -35.68
N ILE A 448 1.74 5.42 -36.88
CA ILE A 448 2.59 6.53 -37.36
C ILE A 448 1.93 7.91 -37.14
N ASP A 449 0.62 8.04 -37.21
CA ASP A 449 -0.05 9.35 -37.12
C ASP A 449 0.00 9.94 -35.69
N HIS A 450 -0.10 9.12 -34.66
CA HIS A 450 -0.03 9.62 -33.27
C HIS A 450 1.39 9.96 -32.80
N ALA A 451 2.41 9.26 -33.31
CA ALA A 451 3.81 9.58 -33.00
C ALA A 451 4.27 10.87 -33.68
N HIS A 452 3.75 11.17 -34.89
CA HIS A 452 4.06 12.39 -35.62
C HIS A 452 3.46 13.64 -34.99
N ASP A 453 2.26 13.57 -34.42
CA ASP A 453 1.62 14.72 -33.76
C ASP A 453 2.30 15.08 -32.44
N TRP A 454 2.79 14.09 -31.66
CA TRP A 454 3.54 14.37 -30.44
C TRP A 454 4.92 15.01 -30.76
N ALA A 455 5.63 14.51 -31.76
CA ALA A 455 6.93 15.05 -32.16
C ALA A 455 6.83 16.48 -32.74
N ARG A 456 5.78 16.80 -33.47
CA ARG A 456 5.53 18.17 -33.97
C ARG A 456 5.22 19.14 -32.83
N ASN A 457 4.42 18.73 -31.86
CA ASN A 457 4.09 19.56 -30.70
C ASN A 457 5.27 19.79 -29.75
N ALA A 458 6.22 18.85 -29.67
CA ALA A 458 7.41 19.01 -28.86
C ALA A 458 8.45 19.95 -29.48
N VAL A 459 8.55 20.00 -30.84
CA VAL A 459 9.49 20.87 -31.55
C VAL A 459 8.98 22.31 -31.64
N THR A 460 7.67 22.54 -31.70
CA THR A 460 7.10 23.90 -31.73
C THR A 460 7.02 24.59 -30.37
N ALA A 461 7.25 23.87 -29.26
CA ALA A 461 7.31 24.43 -27.91
C ALA A 461 8.70 24.99 -27.53
N ASN A 462 9.72 24.83 -28.37
CA ASN A 462 11.09 25.31 -28.17
C ASN A 462 11.56 26.35 -29.20
N ALA A 463 10.67 26.95 -29.98
CA ALA A 463 10.98 28.08 -30.89
C ALA A 463 10.43 29.41 -30.35
#